data_5d2aee1e2173746feb02ad4af1204644
#
_entry.id   5d2aee1e2173746feb02ad4af1204644
#
_cell.length_a   1.000
_cell.length_b   1.000
_cell.length_c   1.000
_cell.angle_alpha   90.00
_cell.angle_beta   90.00
_cell.angle_gamma   90.00
#
_symmetry.space_group_name_H-M   'P 1'
#
loop_
_entity.id
_entity.type
_entity.pdbx_description
1 polymer ?
#
loop_
_entity_poly.entity_id
_entity_poly.type
_entity_poly.pdbx_seq_one_letter_code
_entity_poly.pdbx_strand_id
1 'polypeptide(L)'
;MTSTKLKSFIRLLIVGMLALGILKTTAQAAPHVDNPFVGATAYLNPEYAEKVQAQASQTAGSLGEKMTQVATYPTAVWMDRIGAITGTAANGTKIAKSLREHLDTALGQKLPDRPITFLMVVYNLPNRDCHALASNGEIPHGGIERYKTEHIDPIAEIFSDPKYADIRIVTVIEPDSLPNLVTNLSTPACAKAKSSGEYVEGIQYALNKLHPIPNVYTYIDLGHSGWLGWDSAFGPTVTLIADTIKGTQAGVNTVDGFISNTSGSTPTVEPFVKEFTGSQPSRSSSFYDWNPYVDEVSYMGAMYDAFVAAGLPPRVGMLVDTSRNGWGGPNRPTAASASTDVNTFVEESRIDRRPHRGGWCNQIGMGIGERPVVEPYEHFDAFVWVKPPGESDGVSEADIIDPDDPAKGFDGMCDPNATNRDNPQYSTNAMAGAPHAGRWFAEQFKVLVENAYPPLPLSLSLTIGE
;
A
#
# COMPACT_ATOMS: atom_id res chain seq x y z
N MET A 1 100.44 -24.82 -23.02
CA MET A 1 99.60 -24.99 -24.16
C MET A 1 98.21 -25.50 -23.72
N THR A 2 97.32 -24.77 -24.09
CA THR A 2 95.89 -24.80 -24.29
C THR A 2 94.98 -24.76 -23.07
N SER A 3 94.32 -23.60 -22.99
CA SER A 3 93.23 -23.18 -22.20
C SER A 3 91.93 -23.90 -22.57
N THR A 4 91.13 -24.26 -21.56
CA THR A 4 89.72 -24.60 -21.85
C THR A 4 88.84 -23.78 -20.88
N LYS A 5 88.01 -22.95 -21.44
CA LYS A 5 87.08 -22.02 -20.76
C LYS A 5 85.84 -22.77 -20.23
N LEU A 6 85.60 -22.63 -18.95
CA LEU A 6 84.39 -23.09 -18.26
C LEU A 6 83.27 -22.05 -18.46
N LYS A 7 82.21 -22.37 -19.14
CA LYS A 7 81.03 -21.53 -19.25
C LYS A 7 80.09 -21.83 -18.13
N SER A 8 79.90 -20.83 -17.27
CA SER A 8 78.87 -20.84 -16.19
C SER A 8 77.51 -20.52 -16.75
N PHE A 9 76.55 -21.44 -16.60
CA PHE A 9 75.18 -21.20 -16.91
C PHE A 9 74.42 -20.67 -15.67
N ILE A 10 74.08 -19.37 -15.69
CA ILE A 10 73.15 -18.78 -14.70
C ILE A 10 71.76 -19.07 -15.18
N ARG A 11 71.01 -19.89 -14.42
CA ARG A 11 69.60 -20.07 -14.60
C ARG A 11 68.89 -18.94 -13.82
N LEU A 12 68.26 -18.04 -14.55
CA LEU A 12 67.39 -16.99 -14.01
C LEU A 12 66.03 -17.64 -13.74
N LEU A 13 65.64 -17.83 -12.46
CA LEU A 13 64.28 -18.18 -12.05
C LEU A 13 63.44 -16.93 -12.07
N ILE A 14 62.54 -16.81 -13.08
CA ILE A 14 61.47 -15.81 -13.09
C ILE A 14 60.30 -16.37 -12.25
N VAL A 15 60.18 -15.87 -11.02
CA VAL A 15 58.98 -16.10 -10.19
C VAL A 15 57.88 -15.16 -10.70
N GLY A 16 56.97 -15.68 -11.55
CA GLY A 16 55.79 -14.98 -11.94
C GLY A 16 54.82 -14.93 -10.77
N MET A 17 54.69 -13.79 -10.08
CA MET A 17 53.57 -13.50 -9.20
C MET A 17 52.31 -13.31 -10.08
N LEU A 18 51.47 -14.33 -10.16
CA LEU A 18 50.08 -14.13 -10.59
C LEU A 18 49.37 -13.32 -9.50
N ALA A 19 49.26 -12.01 -9.69
CA ALA A 19 48.31 -11.19 -8.97
C ALA A 19 46.89 -11.59 -9.42
N LEU A 20 46.20 -12.46 -8.68
CA LEU A 20 44.75 -12.63 -8.79
C LEU A 20 44.12 -11.30 -8.38
N GLY A 21 43.88 -10.42 -9.35
CA GLY A 21 42.98 -9.29 -9.18
C GLY A 21 41.58 -9.85 -8.92
N ILE A 22 41.14 -9.82 -7.66
CA ILE A 22 39.72 -9.96 -7.33
C ILE A 22 39.05 -8.75 -7.95
N LEU A 23 38.52 -8.92 -9.17
CA LEU A 23 37.54 -7.99 -9.73
C LEU A 23 36.36 -8.03 -8.76
N LYS A 24 36.29 -7.05 -7.87
CA LYS A 24 35.03 -6.68 -7.22
C LYS A 24 34.11 -6.21 -8.35
N THR A 25 33.29 -7.10 -8.88
CA THR A 25 32.14 -6.69 -9.66
C THR A 25 31.28 -5.86 -8.69
N THR A 26 31.35 -4.54 -8.80
CA THR A 26 30.35 -3.67 -8.22
C THR A 26 29.04 -4.12 -8.84
N ALA A 27 28.14 -4.65 -8.04
CA ALA A 27 26.80 -4.94 -8.50
C ALA A 27 26.24 -3.61 -9.04
N GLN A 28 26.05 -3.56 -10.36
CA GLN A 28 25.45 -2.41 -11.00
C GLN A 28 23.96 -2.54 -10.70
N ALA A 29 23.40 -1.52 -10.08
CA ALA A 29 21.96 -1.47 -9.83
C ALA A 29 21.21 -1.79 -11.12
N ALA A 30 20.16 -2.61 -11.01
CA ALA A 30 19.29 -2.90 -12.14
C ALA A 30 18.76 -1.58 -12.73
N PRO A 31 18.68 -1.42 -14.05
CA PRO A 31 18.17 -0.19 -14.63
C PRO A 31 16.75 0.07 -14.12
N HIS A 32 16.47 1.33 -13.82
CA HIS A 32 15.12 1.79 -13.50
C HIS A 32 14.20 1.55 -14.70
N VAL A 33 13.02 0.97 -14.48
CA VAL A 33 12.05 0.63 -15.53
C VAL A 33 10.73 1.35 -15.25
N ASP A 34 9.92 1.57 -16.27
CA ASP A 34 8.67 2.32 -16.10
C ASP A 34 7.69 1.59 -15.17
N ASN A 35 7.54 0.27 -15.28
CA ASN A 35 6.72 -0.54 -14.39
C ASN A 35 7.58 -1.54 -13.60
N PRO A 36 7.76 -1.34 -12.27
CA PRO A 36 8.63 -2.19 -11.45
C PRO A 36 8.14 -3.64 -11.30
N PHE A 37 6.88 -3.90 -11.55
CA PHE A 37 6.27 -5.22 -11.36
C PHE A 37 6.50 -6.16 -12.55
N VAL A 38 6.70 -5.60 -13.75
CA VAL A 38 6.89 -6.41 -14.97
C VAL A 38 8.14 -7.27 -14.88
N GLY A 39 7.96 -8.58 -15.07
CA GLY A 39 9.03 -9.58 -15.05
C GLY A 39 9.64 -9.85 -13.68
N ALA A 40 9.10 -9.29 -12.62
CA ALA A 40 9.55 -9.48 -11.24
C ALA A 40 8.74 -10.57 -10.52
N THR A 41 9.38 -11.23 -9.55
CA THR A 41 8.66 -11.93 -8.47
C THR A 41 8.33 -10.92 -7.38
N ALA A 42 7.45 -11.29 -6.44
CA ALA A 42 7.09 -10.42 -5.34
C ALA A 42 7.56 -11.00 -4.00
N TYR A 43 8.00 -10.13 -3.11
CA TYR A 43 8.34 -10.48 -1.73
C TYR A 43 7.11 -10.97 -0.97
N LEU A 44 7.22 -12.14 -0.37
CA LEU A 44 6.22 -12.69 0.54
C LEU A 44 6.66 -12.42 1.98
N ASN A 45 5.89 -11.59 2.69
CA ASN A 45 6.20 -11.24 4.07
C ASN A 45 5.98 -12.47 5.01
N PRO A 46 7.05 -13.05 5.59
CA PRO A 46 6.91 -14.25 6.41
C PRO A 46 6.13 -14.00 7.71
N GLU A 47 6.22 -12.80 8.31
CA GLU A 47 5.47 -12.47 9.52
C GLU A 47 3.96 -12.43 9.26
N TYR A 48 3.56 -11.92 8.09
CA TYR A 48 2.16 -11.98 7.65
C TYR A 48 1.74 -13.42 7.36
N ALA A 49 2.55 -14.17 6.62
CA ALA A 49 2.25 -15.57 6.31
C ALA A 49 2.09 -16.42 7.58
N GLU A 50 2.91 -16.21 8.61
CA GLU A 50 2.80 -16.89 9.91
C GLU A 50 1.46 -16.57 10.61
N LYS A 51 1.02 -15.31 10.63
CA LYS A 51 -0.30 -14.92 11.19
C LYS A 51 -1.44 -15.64 10.48
N VAL A 52 -1.40 -15.64 9.14
CA VAL A 52 -2.40 -16.32 8.29
C VAL A 52 -2.42 -17.82 8.56
N GLN A 53 -1.26 -18.47 8.58
CA GLN A 53 -1.14 -19.91 8.81
C GLN A 53 -1.60 -20.31 10.21
N ALA A 54 -1.27 -19.49 11.23
CA ALA A 54 -1.74 -19.70 12.59
C ALA A 54 -3.27 -19.67 12.66
N GLN A 55 -3.91 -18.69 12.00
CA GLN A 55 -5.38 -18.60 11.93
C GLN A 55 -5.97 -19.77 11.13
N ALA A 56 -5.38 -20.11 9.99
CA ALA A 56 -5.83 -21.22 9.15
C ALA A 56 -5.80 -22.56 9.91
N SER A 57 -4.76 -22.82 10.69
CA SER A 57 -4.61 -24.05 11.47
C SER A 57 -5.68 -24.21 12.57
N GLN A 58 -6.28 -23.12 13.02
CA GLN A 58 -7.35 -23.08 14.01
C GLN A 58 -8.76 -23.11 13.36
N THR A 59 -8.82 -23.08 12.02
CA THR A 59 -10.08 -22.97 11.27
C THR A 59 -10.32 -24.26 10.49
N ALA A 60 -11.38 -25.00 10.83
CA ALA A 60 -11.67 -26.28 10.19
C ALA A 60 -12.28 -26.13 8.78
N GLY A 61 -12.10 -27.18 7.96
CA GLY A 61 -12.77 -27.33 6.67
C GLY A 61 -12.26 -26.38 5.58
N SER A 62 -13.06 -26.18 4.55
CA SER A 62 -12.70 -25.41 3.35
C SER A 62 -12.32 -23.95 3.62
N LEU A 63 -12.78 -23.37 4.72
CA LEU A 63 -12.41 -22.01 5.10
C LEU A 63 -10.94 -21.92 5.53
N GLY A 64 -10.45 -22.87 6.36
CA GLY A 64 -9.03 -22.96 6.73
C GLY A 64 -8.13 -23.19 5.52
N GLU A 65 -8.56 -24.03 4.58
CA GLU A 65 -7.84 -24.25 3.31
C GLU A 65 -7.73 -22.95 2.49
N LYS A 66 -8.82 -22.20 2.34
CA LYS A 66 -8.83 -20.89 1.67
C LYS A 66 -7.93 -19.88 2.39
N MET A 67 -7.95 -19.84 3.73
CA MET A 67 -7.05 -18.99 4.51
C MET A 67 -5.59 -19.28 4.20
N THR A 68 -5.20 -20.56 4.10
CA THR A 68 -3.82 -20.96 3.76
C THR A 68 -3.37 -20.37 2.42
N GLN A 69 -4.27 -20.23 1.43
CA GLN A 69 -3.92 -19.63 0.14
C GLN A 69 -3.54 -18.16 0.29
N VAL A 70 -4.13 -17.43 1.24
CA VAL A 70 -3.84 -16.00 1.44
C VAL A 70 -2.37 -15.77 1.82
N ALA A 71 -1.73 -16.70 2.52
CA ALA A 71 -0.31 -16.64 2.87
C ALA A 71 0.64 -16.64 1.66
N THR A 72 0.15 -16.98 0.48
CA THR A 72 0.95 -17.05 -0.76
C THR A 72 0.94 -15.76 -1.57
N TYR A 73 0.22 -14.74 -1.13
CA TYR A 73 0.14 -13.45 -1.82
C TYR A 73 1.00 -12.39 -1.13
N PRO A 74 1.65 -11.52 -1.92
CA PRO A 74 2.46 -10.43 -1.40
C PRO A 74 1.60 -9.35 -0.74
N THR A 75 2.10 -8.79 0.36
CA THR A 75 1.53 -7.63 1.04
C THR A 75 2.61 -6.60 1.32
N ALA A 76 2.24 -5.33 1.49
CA ALA A 76 3.20 -4.31 1.86
C ALA A 76 3.72 -4.47 3.30
N VAL A 77 4.95 -4.00 3.52
CA VAL A 77 5.53 -3.78 4.85
C VAL A 77 5.32 -2.32 5.24
N TRP A 78 4.80 -2.06 6.43
CA TRP A 78 4.49 -0.70 6.87
C TRP A 78 5.58 -0.14 7.77
N MET A 79 6.20 0.97 7.34
CA MET A 79 7.07 1.79 8.18
C MET A 79 6.24 2.92 8.77
N ASP A 80 5.44 2.59 9.77
CA ASP A 80 4.44 3.46 10.39
C ASP A 80 4.92 4.18 11.66
N ARG A 81 6.16 3.95 12.04
CA ARG A 81 6.85 4.60 13.16
C ARG A 81 8.36 4.39 13.06
N ILE A 82 9.13 5.17 13.80
CA ILE A 82 10.61 5.07 13.84
C ILE A 82 11.05 3.67 14.27
N GLY A 83 10.40 3.12 15.30
CA GLY A 83 10.68 1.77 15.77
C GLY A 83 10.44 0.65 14.74
N ALA A 84 9.58 0.86 13.74
CA ALA A 84 9.36 -0.12 12.68
C ALA A 84 10.61 -0.35 11.82
N ILE A 85 11.46 0.66 11.64
CA ILE A 85 12.72 0.54 10.88
C ILE A 85 13.65 -0.49 11.51
N THR A 86 13.66 -0.56 12.84
CA THR A 86 14.48 -1.52 13.62
C THR A 86 13.68 -2.74 14.08
N GLY A 87 12.37 -2.76 13.89
CA GLY A 87 11.45 -3.82 14.34
C GLY A 87 11.22 -3.81 15.85
N THR A 88 11.20 -2.60 16.48
CA THR A 88 11.06 -2.45 17.93
C THR A 88 9.75 -1.77 18.32
N ALA A 89 9.21 -2.14 19.48
CA ALA A 89 8.14 -1.43 20.15
C ALA A 89 8.62 -0.06 20.68
N ALA A 90 7.69 0.79 21.16
CA ALA A 90 8.00 2.08 21.75
C ALA A 90 9.01 2.02 22.93
N ASN A 91 9.01 0.91 23.67
CA ASN A 91 9.95 0.67 24.76
C ASN A 91 11.32 0.09 24.32
N GLY A 92 11.56 -0.04 22.99
CA GLY A 92 12.78 -0.58 22.42
C GLY A 92 12.87 -2.11 22.35
N THR A 93 11.84 -2.82 22.81
CA THR A 93 11.81 -4.30 22.72
C THR A 93 11.65 -4.75 21.26
N LYS A 94 12.48 -5.70 20.81
CA LYS A 94 12.35 -6.31 19.47
C LYS A 94 11.05 -7.11 19.40
N ILE A 95 10.16 -6.74 18.46
CA ILE A 95 8.83 -7.35 18.29
C ILE A 95 8.54 -7.80 16.86
N ALA A 96 9.33 -7.37 15.89
CA ALA A 96 9.14 -7.65 14.48
C ALA A 96 10.48 -7.64 13.74
N LYS A 97 10.47 -8.02 12.46
CA LYS A 97 11.63 -7.83 11.58
C LYS A 97 11.89 -6.34 11.37
N SER A 98 13.17 -5.97 11.34
CA SER A 98 13.62 -4.65 10.88
C SER A 98 13.48 -4.55 9.35
N LEU A 99 13.56 -3.33 8.83
CA LEU A 99 13.60 -3.10 7.38
C LEU A 99 14.74 -3.88 6.70
N ARG A 100 15.94 -3.92 7.31
CA ARG A 100 17.05 -4.72 6.79
C ARG A 100 16.75 -6.21 6.77
N GLU A 101 16.15 -6.76 7.81
CA GLU A 101 15.77 -8.18 7.86
C GLU A 101 14.69 -8.55 6.84
N HIS A 102 13.75 -7.63 6.53
CA HIS A 102 12.81 -7.80 5.43
C HIS A 102 13.51 -7.82 4.07
N LEU A 103 14.42 -6.88 3.81
CA LEU A 103 15.18 -6.82 2.54
C LEU A 103 16.12 -8.02 2.39
N ASP A 104 16.76 -8.48 3.47
CA ASP A 104 17.57 -9.71 3.48
C ASP A 104 16.71 -10.95 3.15
N THR A 105 15.50 -11.01 3.68
CA THR A 105 14.54 -12.06 3.37
C THR A 105 14.11 -11.99 1.91
N ALA A 106 13.87 -10.78 1.37
CA ALA A 106 13.54 -10.59 -0.05
C ALA A 106 14.68 -11.08 -0.97
N LEU A 107 15.94 -10.77 -0.65
CA LEU A 107 17.10 -11.32 -1.38
C LEU A 107 17.11 -12.85 -1.33
N GLY A 108 16.77 -13.46 -0.18
CA GLY A 108 16.68 -14.91 -0.04
C GLY A 108 15.55 -15.54 -0.86
N GLN A 109 14.49 -14.79 -1.17
CA GLN A 109 13.37 -15.23 -2.02
C GLN A 109 13.60 -14.94 -3.50
N LYS A 110 14.56 -14.06 -3.85
CA LYS A 110 14.84 -13.66 -5.22
C LYS A 110 15.31 -14.84 -6.06
N LEU A 111 14.69 -15.01 -7.22
CA LEU A 111 15.16 -15.98 -8.21
C LEU A 111 16.41 -15.46 -8.95
N PRO A 112 17.30 -16.36 -9.42
CA PRO A 112 18.54 -15.93 -10.07
C PRO A 112 18.35 -15.11 -11.35
N ASP A 113 17.27 -15.40 -12.09
CA ASP A 113 17.02 -14.91 -13.46
C ASP A 113 16.05 -13.73 -13.52
N ARG A 114 15.50 -13.29 -12.40
CA ARG A 114 14.52 -12.18 -12.38
C ARG A 114 14.60 -11.35 -11.10
N PRO A 115 14.24 -10.05 -11.18
CA PRO A 115 14.16 -9.18 -10.00
C PRO A 115 13.03 -9.62 -9.06
N ILE A 116 13.08 -9.09 -7.84
CA ILE A 116 12.00 -9.20 -6.86
C ILE A 116 11.50 -7.80 -6.50
N THR A 117 10.19 -7.62 -6.39
CA THR A 117 9.59 -6.39 -5.86
C THR A 117 9.40 -6.51 -4.36
N PHE A 118 9.72 -5.42 -3.66
CA PHE A 118 9.46 -5.23 -2.23
C PHE A 118 8.55 -4.02 -2.07
N LEU A 119 7.29 -4.24 -1.72
CA LEU A 119 6.30 -3.17 -1.51
C LEU A 119 6.34 -2.69 -0.07
N MET A 120 6.48 -1.39 0.13
CA MET A 120 6.57 -0.76 1.44
C MET A 120 5.77 0.52 1.52
N VAL A 121 5.20 0.81 2.69
CA VAL A 121 4.54 2.08 2.99
C VAL A 121 5.44 2.92 3.89
N VAL A 122 5.69 4.15 3.50
CA VAL A 122 6.28 5.21 4.33
C VAL A 122 5.13 5.98 4.95
N TYR A 123 5.00 5.97 6.29
CA TYR A 123 3.80 6.48 6.94
C TYR A 123 4.09 7.02 8.34
N ASN A 124 4.72 8.19 8.45
CA ASN A 124 5.04 8.76 9.76
C ASN A 124 5.18 10.29 9.78
N LEU A 125 4.44 11.00 8.89
CA LEU A 125 4.42 12.47 8.90
C LEU A 125 4.08 13.03 10.27
N PRO A 126 4.60 14.22 10.63
CA PRO A 126 4.12 14.95 11.79
C PRO A 126 2.61 15.15 11.72
N ASN A 127 1.90 14.90 12.84
CA ASN A 127 0.45 15.00 12.87
C ASN A 127 -0.24 14.10 11.82
N ARG A 128 0.34 12.92 11.58
CA ARG A 128 -0.13 11.94 10.61
C ARG A 128 -1.61 11.63 10.81
N ASP A 129 -2.30 11.49 9.69
CA ASP A 129 -3.72 11.16 9.62
C ASP A 129 -4.58 12.11 10.47
N CYS A 130 -4.44 13.39 10.17
CA CYS A 130 -5.00 14.50 10.96
C CYS A 130 -6.53 14.44 11.13
N HIS A 131 -7.24 13.60 10.34
CA HIS A 131 -8.68 13.43 10.40
C HIS A 131 -9.11 12.10 11.05
N ALA A 132 -8.27 11.07 11.06
CA ALA A 132 -8.57 9.74 11.59
C ALA A 132 -7.65 9.39 12.77
N LEU A 133 -8.19 9.46 13.99
CA LEU A 133 -7.39 9.25 15.21
C LEU A 133 -6.91 7.80 15.39
N ALA A 134 -7.58 6.82 14.77
CA ALA A 134 -7.21 5.42 14.87
C ALA A 134 -5.82 5.11 14.29
N SER A 135 -5.37 5.93 13.34
CA SER A 135 -4.08 5.80 12.65
C SER A 135 -3.14 6.99 12.87
N ASN A 136 -3.38 7.81 13.90
CA ASN A 136 -2.48 8.89 14.25
C ASN A 136 -1.06 8.38 14.56
N GLY A 137 -0.05 9.21 14.28
CA GLY A 137 1.36 8.84 14.43
C GLY A 137 2.00 9.34 15.71
N GLU A 138 3.25 8.92 15.91
CA GLU A 138 4.07 9.27 17.09
C GLU A 138 4.72 10.65 17.01
N ILE A 139 4.83 11.23 15.80
CA ILE A 139 5.48 12.53 15.61
C ILE A 139 4.42 13.63 15.72
N PRO A 140 4.49 14.50 16.73
CA PRO A 140 3.54 15.58 16.89
C PRO A 140 3.76 16.68 15.85
N HIS A 141 2.80 17.59 15.73
CA HIS A 141 2.97 18.83 14.97
C HIS A 141 4.23 19.60 15.42
N GLY A 142 4.98 20.12 14.46
CA GLY A 142 6.29 20.75 14.67
C GLY A 142 7.45 19.77 14.63
N GLY A 143 7.19 18.49 14.43
CA GLY A 143 8.21 17.44 14.42
C GLY A 143 8.85 17.12 13.07
N ILE A 144 8.80 18.04 12.11
CA ILE A 144 9.29 17.78 10.75
C ILE A 144 10.77 17.37 10.69
N GLU A 145 11.63 17.93 11.52
CA GLU A 145 13.05 17.54 11.56
C GLU A 145 13.23 16.12 12.10
N ARG A 146 12.42 15.70 13.05
CA ARG A 146 12.42 14.32 13.55
C ARG A 146 11.98 13.34 12.46
N TYR A 147 10.94 13.69 11.69
CA TYR A 147 10.52 12.92 10.52
C TYR A 147 11.65 12.74 9.51
N LYS A 148 12.35 13.82 9.17
CA LYS A 148 13.47 13.80 8.23
C LYS A 148 14.62 12.92 8.72
N THR A 149 15.10 13.18 9.95
CA THR A 149 16.38 12.62 10.44
C THR A 149 16.23 11.25 11.09
N GLU A 150 15.08 10.94 11.70
CA GLU A 150 14.87 9.68 12.41
C GLU A 150 14.03 8.67 11.61
N HIS A 151 13.30 9.12 10.57
CA HIS A 151 12.47 8.24 9.76
C HIS A 151 12.94 8.13 8.31
N ILE A 152 13.00 9.23 7.55
CA ILE A 152 13.34 9.20 6.12
C ILE A 152 14.82 8.93 5.88
N ASP A 153 15.73 9.61 6.56
CA ASP A 153 17.17 9.43 6.35
C ASP A 153 17.64 8.00 6.63
N PRO A 154 17.22 7.32 7.73
CA PRO A 154 17.58 5.92 7.94
C PRO A 154 16.99 4.97 6.88
N ILE A 155 15.77 5.20 6.40
CA ILE A 155 15.17 4.41 5.31
C ILE A 155 15.99 4.58 4.02
N ALA A 156 16.32 5.81 3.65
CA ALA A 156 17.11 6.11 2.46
C ALA A 156 18.55 5.53 2.55
N GLU A 157 19.17 5.58 3.74
CA GLU A 157 20.48 4.95 3.99
C GLU A 157 20.41 3.43 3.77
N ILE A 158 19.38 2.77 4.30
CA ILE A 158 19.19 1.32 4.11
C ILE A 158 18.99 0.99 2.64
N PHE A 159 18.17 1.73 1.92
CA PHE A 159 17.90 1.50 0.50
C PHE A 159 19.12 1.76 -0.40
N SER A 160 20.00 2.67 0.02
CA SER A 160 21.24 2.99 -0.70
C SER A 160 22.33 1.94 -0.51
N ASP A 161 22.14 0.94 0.35
CA ASP A 161 23.10 -0.14 0.54
C ASP A 161 23.19 -0.98 -0.75
N PRO A 162 24.39 -1.08 -1.37
CA PRO A 162 24.59 -1.83 -2.62
C PRO A 162 24.13 -3.30 -2.54
N LYS A 163 24.02 -3.85 -1.32
CA LYS A 163 23.49 -5.20 -1.08
C LYS A 163 22.08 -5.37 -1.65
N TYR A 164 21.27 -4.32 -1.64
CA TYR A 164 19.86 -4.34 -2.04
C TYR A 164 19.60 -3.84 -3.46
N ALA A 165 20.64 -3.56 -4.23
CA ALA A 165 20.54 -2.99 -5.58
C ALA A 165 19.71 -3.85 -6.55
N ASP A 166 19.59 -5.16 -6.31
CA ASP A 166 18.82 -6.11 -7.13
C ASP A 166 17.34 -6.25 -6.73
N ILE A 167 16.90 -5.54 -5.69
CA ILE A 167 15.49 -5.48 -5.27
C ILE A 167 14.87 -4.25 -5.90
N ARG A 168 13.72 -4.38 -6.54
CA ARG A 168 12.86 -3.25 -6.93
C ARG A 168 12.02 -2.85 -5.72
N ILE A 169 12.39 -1.75 -5.06
CA ILE A 169 11.75 -1.27 -3.84
C ILE A 169 10.65 -0.30 -4.24
N VAL A 170 9.40 -0.72 -4.08
CA VAL A 170 8.21 0.07 -4.40
C VAL A 170 7.70 0.72 -3.13
N THR A 171 7.65 2.04 -3.08
CA THR A 171 7.23 2.80 -1.90
C THR A 171 5.93 3.53 -2.14
N VAL A 172 4.96 3.32 -1.23
CA VAL A 172 3.75 4.14 -1.11
C VAL A 172 4.06 5.26 -0.12
N ILE A 173 3.98 6.50 -0.58
CA ILE A 173 4.42 7.67 0.18
C ILE A 173 3.24 8.32 0.87
N GLU A 174 3.24 8.24 2.20
CA GLU A 174 2.39 8.94 3.15
C GLU A 174 0.90 8.92 2.78
N PRO A 175 0.24 7.74 2.83
CA PRO A 175 -1.19 7.63 2.63
C PRO A 175 -2.00 8.62 3.49
N ASP A 176 -3.17 9.02 3.00
CA ASP A 176 -4.14 9.89 3.68
C ASP A 176 -3.60 11.28 4.08
N SER A 177 -2.49 11.73 3.48
CA SER A 177 -1.84 13.00 3.82
C SER A 177 -2.36 14.19 3.01
N LEU A 178 -1.90 14.34 1.76
CA LEU A 178 -2.32 15.45 0.88
C LEU A 178 -3.83 15.48 0.62
N PRO A 179 -4.54 14.34 0.46
CA PRO A 179 -6.00 14.33 0.36
C PRO A 179 -6.70 15.03 1.52
N ASN A 180 -6.25 14.83 2.75
CA ASN A 180 -6.81 15.50 3.94
C ASN A 180 -6.66 17.02 3.87
N LEU A 181 -5.64 17.55 3.21
CA LEU A 181 -5.45 18.99 3.04
C LEU A 181 -6.40 19.62 2.02
N VAL A 182 -7.13 18.81 1.28
CA VAL A 182 -8.16 19.26 0.32
C VAL A 182 -9.54 19.25 0.98
N THR A 183 -9.93 18.14 1.63
CA THR A 183 -11.32 17.91 2.03
C THR A 183 -11.60 18.12 3.52
N ASN A 184 -10.58 17.99 4.40
CA ASN A 184 -10.79 17.89 5.84
C ASN A 184 -10.30 19.10 6.65
N LEU A 185 -10.28 20.29 6.03
CA LEU A 185 -9.80 21.52 6.69
C LEU A 185 -10.71 22.04 7.80
N SER A 186 -11.94 21.55 7.93
CA SER A 186 -12.79 21.79 9.11
C SER A 186 -12.26 21.08 10.38
N THR A 187 -11.40 20.05 10.21
CA THR A 187 -10.71 19.40 11.32
C THR A 187 -9.50 20.26 11.72
N PRO A 188 -9.42 20.74 12.97
CA PRO A 188 -8.34 21.65 13.39
C PRO A 188 -6.92 21.13 13.16
N ALA A 189 -6.71 19.80 13.33
CA ALA A 189 -5.42 19.18 13.08
C ALA A 189 -5.04 19.22 11.59
N CYS A 190 -5.99 19.01 10.66
CA CYS A 190 -5.74 19.12 9.22
C CYS A 190 -5.52 20.57 8.77
N ALA A 191 -6.30 21.52 9.31
CA ALA A 191 -6.07 22.94 9.08
C ALA A 191 -4.65 23.37 9.53
N LYS A 192 -4.19 22.80 10.65
CA LYS A 192 -2.84 23.05 11.17
C LYS A 192 -1.76 22.41 10.30
N ALA A 193 -1.94 21.17 9.85
CA ALA A 193 -1.04 20.51 8.92
C ALA A 193 -0.88 21.31 7.60
N LYS A 194 -2.00 21.88 7.10
CA LYS A 194 -1.96 22.74 5.91
C LYS A 194 -1.23 24.05 6.17
N SER A 195 -1.54 24.74 7.26
CA SER A 195 -0.97 26.06 7.55
C SER A 195 0.52 26.02 7.90
N SER A 196 1.00 24.91 8.50
CA SER A 196 2.42 24.68 8.76
C SER A 196 3.21 24.26 7.54
N GLY A 197 2.55 23.65 6.54
CA GLY A 197 3.20 23.07 5.36
C GLY A 197 3.89 21.73 5.59
N GLU A 198 3.83 21.17 6.80
CA GLU A 198 4.61 19.96 7.18
C GLU A 198 4.34 18.75 6.29
N TYR A 199 3.10 18.57 5.80
CA TYR A 199 2.79 17.44 4.90
C TYR A 199 3.47 17.61 3.55
N VAL A 200 3.40 18.78 2.94
CA VAL A 200 4.03 19.08 1.68
C VAL A 200 5.56 18.98 1.80
N GLU A 201 6.12 19.61 2.84
CA GLU A 201 7.57 19.59 3.11
C GLU A 201 8.08 18.17 3.34
N GLY A 202 7.38 17.38 4.16
CA GLY A 202 7.76 16.01 4.47
C GLY A 202 7.74 15.10 3.24
N ILE A 203 6.69 15.20 2.42
CA ILE A 203 6.58 14.42 1.17
C ILE A 203 7.67 14.84 0.18
N GLN A 204 7.91 16.13 0.00
CA GLN A 204 9.00 16.61 -0.86
C GLN A 204 10.36 16.13 -0.37
N TYR A 205 10.59 16.12 0.94
CA TYR A 205 11.81 15.60 1.52
C TYR A 205 11.97 14.09 1.26
N ALA A 206 10.92 13.29 1.51
CA ALA A 206 10.94 11.87 1.25
C ALA A 206 11.24 11.56 -0.23
N LEU A 207 10.54 12.24 -1.15
CA LEU A 207 10.77 12.10 -2.58
C LEU A 207 12.21 12.48 -2.99
N ASN A 208 12.74 13.59 -2.49
CA ASN A 208 14.10 14.04 -2.78
C ASN A 208 15.18 13.08 -2.26
N LYS A 209 14.88 12.31 -1.21
CA LYS A 209 15.81 11.31 -0.65
C LYS A 209 15.70 9.95 -1.34
N LEU A 210 14.49 9.53 -1.70
CA LEU A 210 14.22 8.19 -2.21
C LEU A 210 14.39 8.09 -3.73
N HIS A 211 13.91 9.07 -4.49
CA HIS A 211 13.98 9.07 -5.95
C HIS A 211 15.41 8.91 -6.53
N PRO A 212 16.47 9.51 -5.97
CA PRO A 212 17.82 9.32 -6.50
C PRO A 212 18.40 7.91 -6.38
N ILE A 213 17.74 7.03 -5.62
CA ILE A 213 18.16 5.64 -5.43
C ILE A 213 17.63 4.81 -6.61
N PRO A 214 18.51 4.24 -7.47
CA PRO A 214 18.09 3.75 -8.80
C PRO A 214 17.05 2.62 -8.81
N ASN A 215 16.98 1.84 -7.73
CA ASN A 215 16.05 0.70 -7.60
C ASN A 215 14.85 1.00 -6.70
N VAL A 216 14.63 2.27 -6.34
CA VAL A 216 13.47 2.73 -5.57
C VAL A 216 12.45 3.38 -6.50
N TYR A 217 11.20 3.02 -6.33
CA TYR A 217 10.04 3.50 -7.07
C TYR A 217 9.06 4.16 -6.12
N THR A 218 8.55 5.35 -6.46
CA THR A 218 7.75 6.18 -5.56
C THR A 218 6.34 6.40 -6.11
N TYR A 219 5.33 6.02 -5.31
CA TYR A 219 3.91 6.20 -5.62
C TYR A 219 3.24 7.05 -4.54
N ILE A 220 2.52 8.09 -4.96
CA ILE A 220 1.79 8.99 -4.05
C ILE A 220 0.34 8.55 -3.94
N ASP A 221 -0.20 8.61 -2.73
CA ASP A 221 -1.58 8.28 -2.43
C ASP A 221 -2.57 9.32 -2.98
N LEU A 222 -3.65 8.83 -3.59
CA LEU A 222 -4.77 9.58 -4.14
C LEU A 222 -6.09 9.32 -3.40
N GLY A 223 -6.05 8.86 -2.15
CA GLY A 223 -7.27 8.47 -1.44
C GLY A 223 -8.05 7.41 -2.20
N HIS A 224 -9.33 7.66 -2.46
CA HIS A 224 -10.18 6.76 -3.25
C HIS A 224 -11.36 7.50 -3.90
N SER A 225 -12.04 6.86 -4.85
CA SER A 225 -13.14 7.46 -5.61
C SER A 225 -14.26 7.98 -4.71
N GLY A 226 -14.58 7.26 -3.64
CA GLY A 226 -15.61 7.65 -2.66
C GLY A 226 -15.21 8.78 -1.71
N TRP A 227 -13.99 9.30 -1.85
CA TRP A 227 -13.49 10.45 -1.08
C TRP A 227 -13.19 11.65 -1.98
N LEU A 228 -12.41 11.46 -3.05
CA LEU A 228 -11.89 12.55 -3.88
C LEU A 228 -12.55 12.64 -5.27
N GLY A 229 -13.57 11.82 -5.54
CA GLY A 229 -14.17 11.74 -6.87
C GLY A 229 -15.07 12.92 -7.24
N TRP A 230 -15.57 13.72 -6.29
CA TRP A 230 -16.40 14.89 -6.60
C TRP A 230 -15.57 16.02 -7.21
N ASP A 231 -16.14 16.78 -8.12
CA ASP A 231 -15.48 17.91 -8.78
C ASP A 231 -14.86 18.92 -7.78
N SER A 232 -15.51 19.10 -6.63
CA SER A 232 -15.03 19.97 -5.55
C SER A 232 -13.73 19.49 -4.89
N ALA A 233 -13.41 18.19 -5.01
CA ALA A 233 -12.20 17.59 -4.45
C ALA A 233 -11.20 17.16 -5.52
N PHE A 234 -11.66 16.62 -6.65
CA PHE A 234 -10.84 16.03 -7.70
C PHE A 234 -9.81 17.05 -8.28
N GLY A 235 -10.28 18.17 -8.81
CA GLY A 235 -9.40 19.20 -9.38
C GLY A 235 -8.41 19.79 -8.37
N PRO A 236 -8.86 20.22 -7.17
CA PRO A 236 -7.96 20.67 -6.11
C PRO A 236 -6.93 19.63 -5.68
N THR A 237 -7.27 18.33 -5.65
CA THR A 237 -6.32 17.25 -5.35
C THR A 237 -5.23 17.15 -6.41
N VAL A 238 -5.59 17.14 -7.69
CA VAL A 238 -4.63 17.14 -8.80
C VAL A 238 -3.69 18.34 -8.71
N THR A 239 -4.22 19.54 -8.46
CA THR A 239 -3.42 20.75 -8.32
C THR A 239 -2.43 20.64 -7.17
N LEU A 240 -2.90 20.29 -5.96
CA LEU A 240 -2.05 20.22 -4.77
C LEU A 240 -0.92 19.19 -4.95
N ILE A 241 -1.26 18.00 -5.44
CA ILE A 241 -0.28 16.93 -5.60
C ILE A 241 0.71 17.26 -6.72
N ALA A 242 0.24 17.74 -7.88
CA ALA A 242 1.13 18.15 -8.97
C ALA A 242 2.08 19.27 -8.55
N ASP A 243 1.62 20.28 -7.79
CA ASP A 243 2.45 21.36 -7.28
C ASP A 243 3.46 20.84 -6.24
N THR A 244 3.05 19.91 -5.37
CA THR A 244 3.96 19.23 -4.41
C THR A 244 5.09 18.52 -5.15
N ILE A 245 4.77 17.75 -6.21
CA ILE A 245 5.74 17.03 -7.03
C ILE A 245 6.68 18.01 -7.76
N LYS A 246 6.14 19.03 -8.40
CA LYS A 246 6.92 20.05 -9.12
C LYS A 246 7.88 20.81 -8.21
N GLY A 247 7.56 20.93 -6.93
CA GLY A 247 8.42 21.57 -5.92
C GLY A 247 9.61 20.69 -5.47
N THR A 248 9.73 19.46 -5.93
CA THR A 248 10.88 18.59 -5.63
C THR A 248 12.09 18.89 -6.52
N GLN A 249 13.26 18.36 -6.17
CA GLN A 249 14.50 18.59 -6.94
C GLN A 249 14.44 18.03 -8.36
N ALA A 250 13.81 16.86 -8.56
CA ALA A 250 13.64 16.25 -9.88
C ALA A 250 12.33 16.71 -10.59
N GLY A 251 11.52 17.54 -9.92
CA GLY A 251 10.27 18.05 -10.46
C GLY A 251 9.32 16.92 -10.85
N VAL A 252 8.68 17.01 -11.99
CA VAL A 252 7.69 16.03 -12.49
C VAL A 252 8.26 14.60 -12.67
N ASN A 253 9.56 14.44 -12.66
CA ASN A 253 10.21 13.13 -12.80
C ASN A 253 10.42 12.42 -11.46
N THR A 254 10.10 13.05 -10.34
CA THR A 254 10.33 12.52 -8.99
C THR A 254 9.48 11.29 -8.66
N VAL A 255 8.32 11.13 -9.30
CA VAL A 255 7.39 10.04 -9.02
C VAL A 255 7.32 9.05 -10.18
N ASP A 256 7.12 7.79 -9.84
CA ASP A 256 6.85 6.72 -10.80
C ASP A 256 5.35 6.55 -11.04
N GLY A 257 4.53 6.91 -10.05
CA GLY A 257 3.09 6.84 -10.20
C GLY A 257 2.29 7.23 -8.97
N PHE A 258 1.07 6.71 -8.95
CA PHE A 258 0.07 7.00 -7.93
C PHE A 258 -0.62 5.72 -7.47
N ILE A 259 -1.22 5.78 -6.29
CA ILE A 259 -2.00 4.67 -5.74
C ILE A 259 -3.33 5.17 -5.18
N SER A 260 -4.39 4.37 -5.31
CA SER A 260 -5.66 4.62 -4.65
C SER A 260 -6.13 3.47 -3.79
N ASN A 261 -7.14 3.76 -2.99
CA ASN A 261 -7.82 2.80 -2.12
C ASN A 261 -6.89 2.16 -1.08
N THR A 262 -5.77 2.81 -0.75
CA THR A 262 -4.84 2.32 0.28
C THR A 262 -5.58 2.10 1.59
N SER A 263 -5.57 0.85 2.09
CA SER A 263 -6.38 0.41 3.24
C SER A 263 -7.90 0.60 3.08
N GLY A 264 -8.37 0.90 1.89
CA GLY A 264 -9.77 1.15 1.60
C GLY A 264 -10.55 -0.13 1.25
N SER A 265 -11.85 0.08 0.99
CA SER A 265 -12.78 -0.98 0.61
C SER A 265 -13.66 -0.62 -0.59
N THR A 266 -13.33 0.47 -1.29
CA THR A 266 -14.07 0.88 -2.49
C THR A 266 -13.85 -0.12 -3.62
N PRO A 267 -14.90 -0.60 -4.30
CA PRO A 267 -14.79 -1.60 -5.35
C PRO A 267 -13.81 -1.21 -6.46
N THR A 268 -13.05 -2.17 -6.95
CA THR A 268 -12.20 -2.00 -8.13
C THR A 268 -13.03 -1.64 -9.35
N VAL A 269 -14.11 -2.42 -9.57
CA VAL A 269 -15.12 -2.20 -10.61
C VAL A 269 -16.52 -2.45 -10.04
N GLU A 270 -17.45 -1.54 -10.31
CA GLU A 270 -18.88 -1.74 -10.08
C GLU A 270 -19.53 -2.26 -11.37
N PRO A 271 -19.83 -3.56 -11.45
CA PRO A 271 -20.17 -4.18 -12.72
C PRO A 271 -21.55 -3.81 -13.26
N PHE A 272 -22.52 -3.46 -12.37
CA PHE A 272 -23.91 -3.35 -12.77
C PHE A 272 -24.50 -1.94 -12.67
N VAL A 273 -23.93 -1.05 -11.86
CA VAL A 273 -24.54 0.28 -11.62
C VAL A 273 -24.54 1.19 -12.84
N LYS A 274 -23.65 0.94 -13.81
CA LYS A 274 -23.58 1.69 -15.06
C LYS A 274 -24.68 1.29 -16.07
N GLU A 275 -25.38 0.18 -15.82
CA GLU A 275 -26.46 -0.34 -16.69
C GLU A 275 -27.81 0.38 -16.51
N PHE A 276 -27.92 1.33 -15.57
CA PHE A 276 -29.16 2.07 -15.34
C PHE A 276 -29.58 2.89 -16.55
N THR A 277 -30.80 2.67 -17.01
CA THR A 277 -31.38 3.33 -18.18
C THR A 277 -32.48 4.33 -17.86
N GLY A 278 -32.66 4.68 -16.58
CA GLY A 278 -33.64 5.66 -16.13
C GLY A 278 -33.36 7.08 -16.60
N SER A 279 -34.26 8.00 -16.28
CA SER A 279 -34.17 9.41 -16.69
C SER A 279 -33.01 10.19 -16.07
N GLN A 280 -32.50 9.72 -14.96
CA GLN A 280 -31.34 10.30 -14.26
C GLN A 280 -30.18 9.28 -14.28
N PRO A 281 -28.90 9.71 -14.27
CA PRO A 281 -27.78 8.78 -14.21
C PRO A 281 -27.71 8.09 -12.84
N SER A 282 -27.17 6.87 -12.75
CA SER A 282 -27.00 6.12 -11.49
C SER A 282 -26.24 6.90 -10.40
N ARG A 283 -25.31 7.78 -10.81
CA ARG A 283 -24.60 8.67 -9.88
C ARG A 283 -25.48 9.67 -9.15
N SER A 284 -26.72 9.92 -9.59
CA SER A 284 -27.70 10.78 -8.90
C SER A 284 -28.38 10.11 -7.70
N SER A 285 -28.09 8.81 -7.46
CA SER A 285 -28.57 8.12 -6.26
C SER A 285 -27.98 8.74 -4.99
N SER A 286 -28.70 8.54 -3.88
CA SER A 286 -28.22 9.00 -2.57
C SER A 286 -26.90 8.34 -2.12
N PHE A 287 -26.58 7.15 -2.63
CA PHE A 287 -25.33 6.47 -2.33
C PHE A 287 -24.12 7.13 -3.04
N TYR A 288 -24.26 7.51 -4.30
CA TYR A 288 -23.17 8.14 -5.07
C TYR A 288 -23.14 9.66 -4.96
N ASP A 289 -24.27 10.27 -4.62
CA ASP A 289 -24.39 11.73 -4.38
C ASP A 289 -23.70 12.58 -5.46
N TRP A 290 -24.02 12.29 -6.73
CA TRP A 290 -23.46 12.96 -7.91
C TRP A 290 -21.96 12.76 -8.15
N ASN A 291 -21.27 11.90 -7.39
CA ASN A 291 -19.90 11.53 -7.67
C ASN A 291 -19.82 10.82 -9.05
N PRO A 292 -19.05 11.32 -10.01
CA PRO A 292 -18.94 10.71 -11.33
C PRO A 292 -18.23 9.35 -11.34
N TYR A 293 -17.45 9.04 -10.30
CA TYR A 293 -16.65 7.82 -10.21
C TYR A 293 -17.28 6.85 -9.21
N VAL A 294 -17.85 5.78 -9.75
CA VAL A 294 -18.49 4.74 -8.94
C VAL A 294 -17.53 3.67 -8.45
N ASP A 295 -16.34 3.57 -9.07
CA ASP A 295 -15.33 2.56 -8.83
C ASP A 295 -13.90 3.11 -9.02
N GLU A 296 -12.89 2.34 -8.54
CA GLU A 296 -11.48 2.77 -8.55
C GLU A 296 -10.89 2.80 -9.96
N VAL A 297 -11.27 1.88 -10.86
CA VAL A 297 -10.72 1.86 -12.21
C VAL A 297 -11.10 3.12 -12.98
N SER A 298 -12.38 3.54 -12.91
CA SER A 298 -12.81 4.78 -13.57
C SER A 298 -12.20 6.03 -12.94
N TYR A 299 -12.02 6.04 -11.62
CA TYR A 299 -11.39 7.13 -10.89
C TYR A 299 -9.91 7.28 -11.24
N MET A 300 -9.14 6.18 -11.19
CA MET A 300 -7.71 6.21 -11.45
C MET A 300 -7.38 6.49 -12.91
N GLY A 301 -8.21 6.02 -13.86
CA GLY A 301 -8.07 6.41 -15.26
C GLY A 301 -8.23 7.92 -15.46
N ALA A 302 -9.24 8.52 -14.83
CA ALA A 302 -9.44 9.98 -14.88
C ALA A 302 -8.32 10.75 -14.17
N MET A 303 -7.79 10.23 -13.04
CA MET A 303 -6.64 10.82 -12.35
C MET A 303 -5.38 10.78 -13.22
N TYR A 304 -5.12 9.65 -13.92
CA TYR A 304 -4.02 9.57 -14.87
C TYR A 304 -4.10 10.68 -15.92
N ASP A 305 -5.24 10.82 -16.60
CA ASP A 305 -5.45 11.85 -17.62
C ASP A 305 -5.23 13.25 -17.06
N ALA A 306 -5.74 13.51 -15.86
CA ALA A 306 -5.64 14.81 -15.19
C ALA A 306 -4.18 15.15 -14.80
N PHE A 307 -3.40 14.18 -14.31
CA PHE A 307 -1.99 14.42 -13.98
C PHE A 307 -1.13 14.58 -15.22
N VAL A 308 -1.38 13.85 -16.30
CA VAL A 308 -0.70 14.06 -17.59
C VAL A 308 -1.04 15.47 -18.14
N ALA A 309 -2.30 15.88 -18.07
CA ALA A 309 -2.72 17.24 -18.44
C ALA A 309 -2.08 18.32 -17.54
N ALA A 310 -1.81 18.01 -16.27
CA ALA A 310 -1.09 18.88 -15.34
C ALA A 310 0.43 18.91 -15.59
N GLY A 311 0.94 18.14 -16.56
CA GLY A 311 2.34 18.16 -17.00
C GLY A 311 3.23 17.05 -16.44
N LEU A 312 2.66 16.03 -15.82
CA LEU A 312 3.42 14.83 -15.44
C LEU A 312 3.71 13.98 -16.69
N PRO A 313 4.80 13.21 -16.70
CA PRO A 313 5.15 12.38 -17.85
C PRO A 313 4.15 11.21 -18.02
N PRO A 314 3.80 10.83 -19.27
CA PRO A 314 2.86 9.72 -19.54
C PRO A 314 3.31 8.34 -19.04
N ARG A 315 4.56 8.20 -18.58
CA ARG A 315 5.09 6.96 -17.99
C ARG A 315 4.61 6.70 -16.56
N VAL A 316 3.93 7.67 -15.91
CA VAL A 316 3.41 7.46 -14.55
C VAL A 316 2.39 6.33 -14.55
N GLY A 317 2.57 5.38 -13.62
CA GLY A 317 1.70 4.21 -13.50
C GLY A 317 0.71 4.34 -12.35
N MET A 318 -0.39 3.59 -12.45
CA MET A 318 -1.44 3.57 -11.43
C MET A 318 -1.46 2.25 -10.68
N LEU A 319 -1.54 2.34 -9.35
CA LEU A 319 -1.77 1.20 -8.46
C LEU A 319 -3.14 1.31 -7.80
N VAL A 320 -3.75 0.18 -7.50
CA VAL A 320 -4.95 0.10 -6.65
C VAL A 320 -4.71 -0.94 -5.57
N ASP A 321 -4.97 -0.57 -4.31
CA ASP A 321 -5.04 -1.55 -3.22
C ASP A 321 -6.35 -2.33 -3.32
N THR A 322 -6.24 -3.61 -3.64
CA THR A 322 -7.39 -4.50 -3.82
C THR A 322 -7.54 -5.52 -2.69
N SER A 323 -6.83 -5.31 -1.59
CA SER A 323 -6.76 -6.29 -0.50
C SER A 323 -8.11 -6.58 0.19
N ARG A 324 -9.03 -5.60 0.24
CA ARG A 324 -10.27 -5.71 1.03
C ARG A 324 -11.53 -5.18 0.33
N ASN A 325 -11.54 -5.10 -0.97
CA ASN A 325 -12.62 -4.49 -1.77
C ASN A 325 -13.39 -5.48 -2.65
N GLY A 326 -13.30 -6.77 -2.34
CA GLY A 326 -13.93 -7.83 -3.14
C GLY A 326 -15.45 -7.87 -3.06
N TRP A 327 -16.02 -7.61 -1.88
CA TRP A 327 -17.47 -7.59 -1.65
C TRP A 327 -18.19 -8.82 -2.22
N GLY A 328 -17.66 -10.00 -1.94
CA GLY A 328 -18.25 -11.28 -2.33
C GLY A 328 -19.33 -11.75 -1.32
N GLY A 329 -19.51 -13.06 -1.26
CA GLY A 329 -20.48 -13.67 -0.37
C GLY A 329 -21.92 -13.60 -0.89
N PRO A 330 -22.91 -14.00 -0.05
CA PRO A 330 -24.29 -14.20 -0.48
C PRO A 330 -25.02 -12.89 -0.84
N ASN A 331 -24.54 -11.75 -0.36
CA ASN A 331 -25.16 -10.44 -0.60
C ASN A 331 -24.63 -9.74 -1.86
N ARG A 332 -23.65 -10.33 -2.57
CA ARG A 332 -23.14 -9.77 -3.81
C ARG A 332 -24.19 -9.94 -4.93
N PRO A 333 -24.63 -8.86 -5.58
CA PRO A 333 -25.51 -8.97 -6.73
C PRO A 333 -24.82 -9.70 -7.89
N THR A 334 -25.61 -10.44 -8.67
CA THR A 334 -25.15 -11.21 -9.84
C THR A 334 -25.64 -10.63 -11.16
N ALA A 335 -26.52 -9.61 -11.10
CA ALA A 335 -27.04 -8.89 -12.26
C ALA A 335 -27.49 -7.49 -11.83
N ALA A 336 -27.71 -6.61 -12.81
CA ALA A 336 -28.33 -5.32 -12.59
C ALA A 336 -29.79 -5.49 -12.16
N SER A 337 -30.28 -4.59 -11.29
CA SER A 337 -31.68 -4.49 -10.93
C SER A 337 -32.56 -4.11 -12.13
N ALA A 338 -33.82 -4.53 -12.11
CA ALA A 338 -34.81 -4.08 -13.07
C ALA A 338 -35.60 -2.82 -12.62
N SER A 339 -35.22 -2.23 -11.48
CA SER A 339 -35.90 -1.05 -10.93
C SER A 339 -35.70 0.17 -11.82
N THR A 340 -36.75 0.99 -11.95
CA THR A 340 -36.69 2.29 -12.62
C THR A 340 -36.46 3.45 -11.64
N ASP A 341 -36.52 3.20 -10.33
CA ASP A 341 -36.12 4.12 -9.29
C ASP A 341 -34.63 4.05 -9.08
N VAL A 342 -33.91 5.18 -9.18
CA VAL A 342 -32.47 5.21 -9.17
C VAL A 342 -31.85 4.73 -7.85
N ASN A 343 -32.47 5.04 -6.73
CA ASN A 343 -31.94 4.62 -5.42
C ASN A 343 -32.12 3.11 -5.21
N THR A 344 -33.28 2.58 -5.55
CA THR A 344 -33.53 1.14 -5.51
C THR A 344 -32.62 0.40 -6.48
N PHE A 345 -32.51 0.90 -7.72
CA PHE A 345 -31.61 0.30 -8.70
C PHE A 345 -30.16 0.21 -8.18
N VAL A 346 -29.62 1.31 -7.67
CA VAL A 346 -28.25 1.36 -7.16
C VAL A 346 -28.09 0.46 -5.93
N GLU A 347 -29.04 0.49 -4.99
CA GLU A 347 -28.97 -0.37 -3.79
C GLU A 347 -28.98 -1.87 -4.14
N GLU A 348 -29.74 -2.29 -5.13
CA GLU A 348 -29.83 -3.69 -5.56
C GLU A 348 -28.68 -4.10 -6.49
N SER A 349 -28.08 -3.15 -7.23
CA SER A 349 -27.06 -3.45 -8.25
C SER A 349 -25.61 -3.28 -7.76
N ARG A 350 -25.35 -2.36 -6.82
CA ARG A 350 -23.98 -2.08 -6.33
C ARG A 350 -23.40 -3.24 -5.53
N ILE A 351 -22.13 -3.53 -5.71
CA ILE A 351 -21.45 -4.54 -4.91
C ILE A 351 -20.96 -3.98 -3.56
N ASP A 352 -20.66 -2.70 -3.49
CA ASP A 352 -20.30 -2.02 -2.23
C ASP A 352 -21.48 -2.04 -1.25
N ARG A 353 -21.37 -2.85 -0.20
CA ARG A 353 -22.45 -3.02 0.79
C ARG A 353 -22.39 -2.06 1.97
N ARG A 354 -21.46 -1.09 1.96
CA ARG A 354 -21.44 -0.05 3.01
C ARG A 354 -22.74 0.77 3.00
N PRO A 355 -23.24 1.18 4.15
CA PRO A 355 -24.36 2.13 4.21
C PRO A 355 -24.03 3.48 3.57
N HIS A 356 -22.76 3.90 3.67
CA HIS A 356 -22.24 5.16 3.14
C HIS A 356 -20.77 4.98 2.66
N ARG A 357 -20.42 5.59 1.53
CA ARG A 357 -19.08 5.47 0.93
C ARG A 357 -17.94 6.01 1.80
N GLY A 358 -18.23 6.92 2.73
CA GLY A 358 -17.28 7.42 3.72
C GLY A 358 -17.06 6.49 4.92
N GLY A 359 -17.73 5.33 5.00
CA GLY A 359 -17.38 4.30 5.99
C GLY A 359 -16.05 3.66 5.64
N TRP A 360 -15.09 3.64 6.58
CA TRP A 360 -13.74 3.14 6.30
C TRP A 360 -13.22 2.13 7.33
N CYS A 361 -13.52 2.29 8.62
CA CYS A 361 -12.92 1.47 9.67
C CYS A 361 -13.57 0.07 9.73
N ASN A 362 -12.80 -0.98 9.53
CA ASN A 362 -13.18 -2.38 9.72
C ASN A 362 -14.59 -2.72 9.21
N GLN A 363 -14.93 -2.36 7.98
CA GLN A 363 -16.29 -2.42 7.46
C GLN A 363 -16.86 -3.84 7.45
N ILE A 364 -18.08 -4.00 7.95
CA ILE A 364 -18.81 -5.27 7.89
C ILE A 364 -19.07 -5.64 6.42
N GLY A 365 -18.85 -6.91 6.08
CA GLY A 365 -19.14 -7.46 4.76
C GLY A 365 -18.06 -7.31 3.71
N MET A 366 -16.95 -6.64 4.03
CA MET A 366 -15.78 -6.63 3.14
C MET A 366 -15.33 -8.04 2.78
N GLY A 367 -14.71 -8.18 1.60
CA GLY A 367 -14.06 -9.41 1.16
C GLY A 367 -12.68 -9.12 0.58
N ILE A 368 -11.80 -10.11 0.58
CA ILE A 368 -10.55 -10.03 -0.19
C ILE A 368 -10.92 -9.77 -1.65
N GLY A 369 -10.28 -8.76 -2.26
CA GLY A 369 -10.52 -8.37 -3.65
C GLY A 369 -9.65 -9.09 -4.65
N GLU A 370 -9.45 -8.44 -5.80
CA GLU A 370 -8.59 -8.95 -6.86
C GLU A 370 -7.19 -9.27 -6.31
N ARG A 371 -6.64 -10.42 -6.73
CA ARG A 371 -5.27 -10.79 -6.34
C ARG A 371 -4.28 -9.84 -6.99
N PRO A 372 -3.11 -9.63 -6.38
CA PRO A 372 -2.06 -8.86 -7.02
C PRO A 372 -1.81 -9.35 -8.44
N VAL A 373 -1.89 -8.43 -9.40
CA VAL A 373 -1.72 -8.70 -10.83
C VAL A 373 -1.08 -7.51 -11.50
N VAL A 374 -0.18 -7.79 -12.44
CA VAL A 374 0.57 -6.79 -13.21
C VAL A 374 -0.24 -6.37 -14.44
N GLU A 375 -0.26 -5.08 -14.75
CA GLU A 375 -0.90 -4.50 -15.93
C GLU A 375 -2.38 -4.92 -16.12
N PRO A 376 -3.24 -4.77 -15.08
CA PRO A 376 -4.64 -5.19 -15.19
C PRO A 376 -5.44 -4.36 -16.20
N TYR A 377 -5.06 -3.11 -16.41
CA TYR A 377 -5.66 -2.16 -17.36
C TYR A 377 -4.57 -1.27 -17.96
N GLU A 378 -4.91 -0.54 -19.03
CA GLU A 378 -4.04 0.50 -19.61
C GLU A 378 -3.68 1.55 -18.55
N HIS A 379 -2.40 1.93 -18.47
CA HIS A 379 -1.81 2.85 -17.48
C HIS A 379 -1.80 2.34 -16.02
N PHE A 380 -2.26 1.12 -15.75
CA PHE A 380 -2.16 0.52 -14.43
C PHE A 380 -0.92 -0.38 -14.36
N ASP A 381 -0.02 -0.07 -13.44
CA ASP A 381 1.17 -0.89 -13.22
C ASP A 381 0.82 -2.22 -12.56
N ALA A 382 -0.04 -2.17 -11.54
CA ALA A 382 -0.50 -3.38 -10.87
C ALA A 382 -1.73 -3.13 -9.98
N PHE A 383 -2.47 -4.20 -9.69
CA PHE A 383 -3.23 -4.33 -8.44
C PHE A 383 -2.30 -4.89 -7.37
N VAL A 384 -2.37 -4.33 -6.18
CA VAL A 384 -1.50 -4.69 -5.05
C VAL A 384 -2.30 -4.88 -3.77
N TRP A 385 -1.72 -5.54 -2.78
CA TRP A 385 -2.27 -5.60 -1.44
C TRP A 385 -1.39 -4.78 -0.50
N VAL A 386 -1.80 -3.55 -0.25
CA VAL A 386 -1.08 -2.64 0.65
C VAL A 386 -1.47 -2.91 2.08
N LYS A 387 -2.78 -2.92 2.39
CA LYS A 387 -3.26 -3.34 3.69
C LYS A 387 -3.25 -4.87 3.77
N PRO A 388 -2.46 -5.47 4.67
CA PRO A 388 -2.51 -6.92 4.84
C PRO A 388 -3.90 -7.37 5.30
N PRO A 389 -4.62 -8.24 4.55
CA PRO A 389 -5.94 -8.73 4.97
C PRO A 389 -5.92 -9.37 6.35
N GLY A 390 -6.80 -8.93 7.25
CA GLY A 390 -6.85 -9.38 8.64
C GLY A 390 -6.12 -8.46 9.63
N GLU A 391 -5.43 -7.41 9.18
CA GLU A 391 -4.93 -6.37 10.07
C GLU A 391 -5.96 -5.25 10.23
N SER A 392 -6.31 -4.93 11.48
CA SER A 392 -7.33 -3.95 11.85
C SER A 392 -7.01 -2.53 11.35
N ASP A 393 -8.04 -1.71 11.15
CA ASP A 393 -7.94 -0.27 10.86
C ASP A 393 -7.90 0.58 12.13
N GLY A 394 -8.49 0.09 13.22
CA GLY A 394 -8.55 0.81 14.48
C GLY A 394 -9.38 0.06 15.50
N VAL A 395 -9.15 0.40 16.77
CA VAL A 395 -9.80 -0.22 17.91
C VAL A 395 -11.27 0.17 18.02
N SER A 396 -12.14 -0.79 18.34
CA SER A 396 -13.59 -0.57 18.47
C SER A 396 -14.04 0.05 19.80
N GLU A 397 -13.14 0.13 20.77
CA GLU A 397 -13.43 0.58 22.15
C GLU A 397 -12.35 1.55 22.64
N ALA A 398 -12.78 2.67 23.26
CA ALA A 398 -11.91 3.79 23.60
C ALA A 398 -10.94 3.52 24.78
N ASP A 399 -11.23 2.54 25.61
CA ASP A 399 -10.45 2.20 26.81
C ASP A 399 -9.35 1.16 26.58
N ILE A 400 -9.26 0.60 25.37
CA ILE A 400 -8.21 -0.33 25.01
C ILE A 400 -6.95 0.46 24.58
N ILE A 401 -5.82 0.17 25.24
CA ILE A 401 -4.52 0.78 24.93
C ILE A 401 -3.64 -0.23 24.19
N ASP A 402 -3.00 0.18 23.11
CA ASP A 402 -1.99 -0.64 22.43
C ASP A 402 -0.71 -0.69 23.28
N PRO A 403 -0.28 -1.88 23.76
CA PRO A 403 0.86 -1.99 24.66
C PRO A 403 2.21 -1.66 23.99
N ASP A 404 2.31 -1.81 22.67
CA ASP A 404 3.53 -1.57 21.92
C ASP A 404 3.60 -0.17 21.29
N ASP A 405 2.45 0.50 21.16
CA ASP A 405 2.31 1.84 20.63
C ASP A 405 1.18 2.59 21.34
N PRO A 406 1.41 3.09 22.58
CA PRO A 406 0.39 3.78 23.36
C PRO A 406 -0.09 5.11 22.74
N ALA A 407 0.57 5.61 21.70
CA ALA A 407 0.17 6.83 20.99
C ALA A 407 -1.03 6.61 20.07
N LYS A 408 -1.34 5.36 19.70
CA LYS A 408 -2.52 5.03 18.87
C LYS A 408 -3.81 5.41 19.61
N GLY A 409 -4.64 6.21 18.93
CA GLY A 409 -5.90 6.70 19.46
C GLY A 409 -7.10 5.80 19.13
N PHE A 410 -8.23 6.17 19.73
CA PHE A 410 -9.55 5.68 19.34
C PHE A 410 -10.20 6.68 18.39
N ASP A 411 -10.83 6.20 17.34
CA ASP A 411 -11.66 7.00 16.43
C ASP A 411 -13.11 6.49 16.46
N GLY A 412 -14.06 7.42 16.63
CA GLY A 412 -15.48 7.08 16.66
C GLY A 412 -15.99 6.40 15.39
N MET A 413 -15.27 6.52 14.25
CA MET A 413 -15.60 5.78 13.04
C MET A 413 -15.31 4.27 13.17
N CYS A 414 -14.57 3.85 14.18
CA CYS A 414 -14.31 2.45 14.53
C CYS A 414 -15.27 1.89 15.58
N ASP A 415 -16.11 2.73 16.18
CA ASP A 415 -17.14 2.30 17.13
C ASP A 415 -18.33 1.69 16.38
N PRO A 416 -18.65 0.40 16.58
CA PRO A 416 -19.79 -0.25 15.92
C PRO A 416 -21.15 0.30 16.33
N ASN A 417 -21.24 1.03 17.44
CA ASN A 417 -22.48 1.61 17.97
C ASN A 417 -22.66 3.10 17.60
N ALA A 418 -21.67 3.70 16.94
CA ALA A 418 -21.71 5.10 16.56
C ALA A 418 -22.32 5.31 15.16
N THR A 419 -22.58 6.57 14.86
CA THR A 419 -22.94 6.99 13.49
C THR A 419 -21.71 7.55 12.77
N ASN A 420 -21.77 7.52 11.45
CA ASN A 420 -20.73 8.09 10.59
C ASN A 420 -20.58 9.59 10.89
N ARG A 421 -19.35 10.01 11.17
CA ARG A 421 -19.03 11.40 11.55
C ARG A 421 -19.43 12.42 10.48
N ASP A 422 -19.22 12.07 9.22
CA ASP A 422 -19.45 12.98 8.09
C ASP A 422 -20.88 12.91 7.57
N ASN A 423 -21.60 11.83 7.91
CA ASN A 423 -23.02 11.67 7.57
C ASN A 423 -23.78 10.91 8.67
N PRO A 424 -24.23 11.59 9.73
CA PRO A 424 -24.79 10.98 10.94
C PRO A 424 -26.08 10.18 10.76
N GLN A 425 -26.73 10.23 9.61
CA GLN A 425 -27.90 9.38 9.31
C GLN A 425 -27.53 7.91 9.05
N TYR A 426 -26.26 7.61 8.83
CA TYR A 426 -25.75 6.26 8.63
C TYR A 426 -24.94 5.77 9.82
N SER A 427 -24.95 4.46 10.08
CA SER A 427 -24.05 3.84 11.04
C SER A 427 -22.59 3.89 10.50
N THR A 428 -21.62 3.73 11.41
CA THR A 428 -20.21 3.53 11.03
C THR A 428 -20.00 2.25 10.23
N ASN A 429 -20.87 1.24 10.40
CA ASN A 429 -20.74 -0.12 9.87
C ASN A 429 -19.41 -0.81 10.27
N ALA A 430 -18.80 -0.39 11.38
CA ALA A 430 -17.57 -0.98 11.88
C ALA A 430 -17.84 -2.31 12.59
N MET A 431 -16.89 -3.25 12.47
CA MET A 431 -16.94 -4.51 13.20
C MET A 431 -16.61 -4.32 14.67
N ALA A 432 -17.37 -5.00 15.56
CA ALA A 432 -17.09 -5.05 17.00
C ALA A 432 -15.86 -5.91 17.32
N GLY A 433 -15.24 -5.66 18.48
CA GLY A 433 -14.11 -6.45 18.97
C GLY A 433 -12.81 -6.22 18.21
N ALA A 434 -12.71 -5.14 17.45
CA ALA A 434 -11.51 -4.83 16.69
C ALA A 434 -10.38 -4.35 17.61
N PRO A 435 -9.14 -4.87 17.44
CA PRO A 435 -7.95 -4.35 18.09
C PRO A 435 -7.45 -3.07 17.40
N HIS A 436 -6.42 -2.44 17.96
CA HIS A 436 -5.78 -1.27 17.34
C HIS A 436 -5.28 -1.51 15.92
N ALA A 437 -5.10 -0.42 15.17
CA ALA A 437 -4.61 -0.43 13.79
C ALA A 437 -3.31 -1.26 13.64
N GLY A 438 -3.27 -2.10 12.61
CA GLY A 438 -2.15 -3.00 12.33
C GLY A 438 -2.11 -4.29 13.16
N ARG A 439 -2.96 -4.42 14.19
CA ARG A 439 -3.07 -5.67 14.96
C ARG A 439 -3.93 -6.70 14.23
N TRP A 440 -3.60 -7.98 14.45
CA TRP A 440 -4.35 -9.08 13.85
C TRP A 440 -5.77 -9.14 14.39
N PHE A 441 -6.75 -9.12 13.49
CA PHE A 441 -8.17 -9.19 13.76
C PHE A 441 -8.76 -10.47 13.14
N ALA A 442 -8.76 -11.56 13.89
CA ALA A 442 -9.14 -12.89 13.43
C ALA A 442 -10.54 -12.95 12.82
N GLU A 443 -11.53 -12.28 13.45
CA GLU A 443 -12.90 -12.27 12.95
C GLU A 443 -13.03 -11.54 11.62
N GLN A 444 -12.32 -10.42 11.45
CA GLN A 444 -12.28 -9.72 10.18
C GLN A 444 -11.63 -10.58 9.09
N PHE A 445 -10.50 -11.24 9.42
CA PHE A 445 -9.82 -12.10 8.45
C PHE A 445 -10.72 -13.22 7.95
N LYS A 446 -11.51 -13.83 8.85
CA LYS A 446 -12.50 -14.83 8.50
C LYS A 446 -13.53 -14.30 7.51
N VAL A 447 -14.14 -13.16 7.82
CA VAL A 447 -15.13 -12.50 6.96
C VAL A 447 -14.53 -12.14 5.60
N LEU A 448 -13.30 -11.60 5.58
CA LEU A 448 -12.60 -11.26 4.34
C LEU A 448 -12.38 -12.47 3.44
N VAL A 449 -12.04 -13.64 4.00
CA VAL A 449 -11.86 -14.89 3.24
C VAL A 449 -13.19 -15.47 2.77
N GLU A 450 -14.22 -15.45 3.59
CA GLU A 450 -15.57 -15.92 3.24
C GLU A 450 -16.18 -15.09 2.09
N ASN A 451 -15.98 -13.79 2.13
CA ASN A 451 -16.49 -12.82 1.16
C ASN A 451 -15.48 -12.47 0.05
N ALA A 452 -14.43 -13.26 -0.12
CA ALA A 452 -13.45 -13.00 -1.19
C ALA A 452 -14.12 -13.03 -2.58
N TYR A 453 -13.79 -12.03 -3.40
CA TYR A 453 -14.20 -12.02 -4.80
C TYR A 453 -13.09 -11.41 -5.69
N PRO A 454 -12.61 -12.14 -6.70
CA PRO A 454 -12.96 -13.53 -7.07
C PRO A 454 -12.78 -14.51 -5.88
N PRO A 455 -13.51 -15.63 -5.85
CA PRO A 455 -13.37 -16.61 -4.76
C PRO A 455 -11.93 -17.13 -4.63
N LEU A 456 -11.48 -17.36 -3.39
CA LEU A 456 -10.20 -18.03 -3.16
C LEU A 456 -10.29 -19.50 -3.59
N PRO A 457 -9.25 -20.02 -4.29
CA PRO A 457 -9.22 -21.44 -4.65
C PRO A 457 -9.10 -22.31 -3.38
N LEU A 458 -9.70 -23.49 -3.44
CA LEU A 458 -9.34 -24.55 -2.52
C LEU A 458 -7.95 -25.09 -2.88
N SER A 459 -7.14 -25.48 -1.91
CA SER A 459 -5.91 -26.19 -2.19
C SER A 459 -6.30 -27.45 -2.99
N LEU A 460 -5.74 -27.62 -4.20
CA LEU A 460 -5.82 -28.89 -4.88
C LEU A 460 -5.09 -29.91 -4.02
N SER A 461 -5.82 -30.77 -3.31
CA SER A 461 -5.24 -32.02 -2.81
C SER A 461 -4.72 -32.75 -4.04
N LEU A 462 -3.40 -32.81 -4.21
CA LEU A 462 -2.78 -33.77 -5.09
C LEU A 462 -3.16 -35.16 -4.55
N THR A 463 -4.27 -35.70 -4.98
CA THR A 463 -4.49 -37.14 -4.96
C THR A 463 -3.44 -37.70 -5.89
N ILE A 464 -2.30 -38.07 -5.32
CA ILE A 464 -1.38 -39.00 -5.97
C ILE A 464 -2.19 -40.28 -6.10
N GLY A 465 -2.76 -40.51 -7.29
CA GLY A 465 -3.35 -41.77 -7.65
C GLY A 465 -2.25 -42.83 -7.59
N GLU A 466 -2.48 -43.87 -6.78
CA GLU A 466 -1.70 -45.09 -6.78
C GLU A 466 -1.74 -45.79 -8.14
#